data_8b7c8c81a88148711d2082d991695870
#
_entry.id   8b7c8c81a88148711d2082d991695870
#
_cell.length_a   1.000
_cell.length_b   1.000
_cell.length_c   1.000
_cell.angle_alpha   90.00
_cell.angle_beta   90.00
_cell.angle_gamma   90.00
#
_symmetry.space_group_name_H-M   'P 1'
#
loop_
_entity.id
_entity.type
_entity.pdbx_description
1 polymer ?
#
loop_
_entity_poly.entity_id
_entity_poly.type
_entity_poly.pdbx_seq_one_letter_code
_entity_poly.pdbx_strand_id
1 'polypeptide(L)'
;MSVVSMKQLLEAGVHFGHQTRRWNPKMAPYIFTERNGIYIIDLQQTLGLVDEAYDFMRKVGESGKPVLFVGTKKQAQAAIKDEAERCGMFYVNERWLGGMLTNHKTISKRIERLEEIRRMQEDGTINKYAKKEALKLIAEADKLEKYLGGIKDMKGMPGALFVVDPKKERIAVKEAAILGIPVVGMVDTNCDPDDVDFVIPANDDAIRAVKLITSCMADAIIEAKQGESFQAAPEEAAEAEEVEEADEAEEEAADEE
;
A
#
# COMPACT_ATOMS: atom_id res chain seq x y z
N MET A 1 -18.41 -10.60 9.96
CA MET A 1 -18.64 -9.26 10.57
C MET A 1 -17.95 -8.27 9.67
N SER A 2 -18.57 -7.11 9.41
CA SER A 2 -17.91 -6.10 8.58
C SER A 2 -16.69 -5.52 9.30
N VAL A 3 -15.61 -5.29 8.56
CA VAL A 3 -14.32 -4.78 9.07
C VAL A 3 -14.47 -3.37 9.64
N VAL A 4 -15.39 -2.58 9.08
CA VAL A 4 -15.69 -1.21 9.50
C VAL A 4 -17.17 -1.08 9.80
N SER A 5 -17.52 -0.31 10.84
CA SER A 5 -18.91 -0.04 11.16
C SER A 5 -19.46 1.17 10.38
N MET A 6 -20.77 1.17 10.10
CA MET A 6 -21.47 2.32 9.51
C MET A 6 -21.23 3.62 10.28
N LYS A 7 -21.16 3.53 11.60
CA LYS A 7 -20.89 4.67 12.49
C LYS A 7 -19.51 5.29 12.24
N GLN A 8 -18.47 4.45 12.11
CA GLN A 8 -17.11 4.91 11.80
C GLN A 8 -17.03 5.60 10.44
N LEU A 9 -17.71 5.05 9.42
CA LEU A 9 -17.77 5.66 8.09
C LEU A 9 -18.44 7.04 8.12
N LEU A 10 -19.55 7.18 8.85
CA LEU A 10 -20.25 8.46 9.03
C LEU A 10 -19.40 9.50 9.77
N GLU A 11 -18.77 9.12 10.88
CA GLU A 11 -17.93 10.01 11.70
C GLU A 11 -16.66 10.45 10.95
N ALA A 12 -16.11 9.59 10.10
CA ALA A 12 -14.98 9.93 9.25
C ALA A 12 -15.37 10.81 8.05
N GLY A 13 -16.67 10.95 7.75
CA GLY A 13 -17.17 11.75 6.63
C GLY A 13 -16.95 11.09 5.26
N VAL A 14 -16.94 9.76 5.21
CA VAL A 14 -16.76 8.94 3.98
C VAL A 14 -17.88 9.17 2.97
N HIS A 15 -19.08 9.50 3.45
CA HIS A 15 -20.29 9.67 2.64
C HIS A 15 -20.34 10.96 1.81
N PHE A 16 -19.48 11.94 2.07
CA PHE A 16 -19.45 13.15 1.27
C PHE A 16 -18.71 12.94 -0.04
N GLY A 17 -19.35 13.20 -1.15
CA GLY A 17 -18.71 13.23 -2.46
C GLY A 17 -18.38 14.66 -2.91
N HIS A 18 -18.09 14.81 -4.18
CA HIS A 18 -17.81 16.08 -4.82
C HIS A 18 -19.09 16.83 -5.22
N GLN A 19 -18.91 18.08 -5.62
CA GLN A 19 -19.99 18.92 -6.18
C GLN A 19 -20.62 18.25 -7.41
N THR A 20 -21.94 18.35 -7.57
CA THR A 20 -22.72 17.73 -8.64
C THR A 20 -22.18 18.01 -10.04
N ARG A 21 -21.68 19.23 -10.31
CA ARG A 21 -21.10 19.62 -11.61
C ARG A 21 -19.80 18.86 -11.98
N ARG A 22 -19.14 18.20 -11.03
CA ARG A 22 -17.86 17.50 -11.25
C ARG A 22 -17.96 15.99 -11.29
N TRP A 23 -19.16 15.45 -11.15
CA TRP A 23 -19.36 14.03 -11.02
C TRP A 23 -19.09 13.25 -12.32
N ASN A 24 -18.87 11.96 -12.18
CA ASN A 24 -18.83 11.02 -13.29
C ASN A 24 -20.18 10.25 -13.35
N PRO A 25 -20.87 10.21 -14.49
CA PRO A 25 -22.14 9.46 -14.61
C PRO A 25 -22.04 7.98 -14.25
N LYS A 26 -20.90 7.34 -14.44
CA LYS A 26 -20.66 5.95 -14.04
C LYS A 26 -20.71 5.71 -12.54
N MET A 27 -20.57 6.78 -11.73
CA MET A 27 -20.72 6.71 -10.27
C MET A 27 -22.18 6.72 -9.82
N ALA A 28 -23.17 6.87 -10.73
CA ALA A 28 -24.58 6.89 -10.38
C ALA A 28 -25.04 5.73 -9.49
N PRO A 29 -24.60 4.47 -9.68
CA PRO A 29 -24.97 3.35 -8.81
C PRO A 29 -24.55 3.50 -7.35
N TYR A 30 -23.47 4.24 -7.09
CA TYR A 30 -22.85 4.43 -5.76
C TYR A 30 -23.33 5.69 -5.03
N ILE A 31 -24.22 6.47 -5.66
CA ILE A 31 -24.76 7.72 -5.12
C ILE A 31 -26.11 7.47 -4.48
N PHE A 32 -26.24 7.80 -3.20
CA PHE A 32 -27.49 7.68 -2.46
C PHE A 32 -28.45 8.84 -2.77
N THR A 33 -27.96 10.09 -2.73
CA THR A 33 -28.75 11.30 -2.94
C THR A 33 -27.86 12.51 -3.22
N GLU A 34 -28.51 13.66 -3.50
CA GLU A 34 -27.89 14.96 -3.57
C GLU A 34 -28.38 15.83 -2.40
N ARG A 35 -27.45 16.57 -1.78
CA ARG A 35 -27.78 17.54 -0.76
C ARG A 35 -26.89 18.78 -0.89
N ASN A 36 -27.50 19.96 -1.00
CA ASN A 36 -26.80 21.24 -1.12
C ASN A 36 -25.77 21.31 -2.26
N GLY A 37 -26.06 20.69 -3.42
CA GLY A 37 -25.17 20.66 -4.56
C GLY A 37 -23.95 19.73 -4.41
N ILE A 38 -23.99 18.82 -3.44
CA ILE A 38 -22.97 17.78 -3.19
C ILE A 38 -23.64 16.42 -3.23
N TYR A 39 -23.02 15.45 -3.90
CA TYR A 39 -23.49 14.07 -3.89
C TYR A 39 -23.13 13.40 -2.57
N ILE A 40 -24.04 12.55 -2.10
CA ILE A 40 -23.86 11.71 -0.91
C ILE A 40 -23.69 10.25 -1.41
N ILE A 41 -22.59 9.65 -1.01
CA ILE A 41 -22.25 8.27 -1.35
C ILE A 41 -23.07 7.30 -0.49
N ASP A 42 -23.50 6.20 -1.08
CA ASP A 42 -24.23 5.12 -0.40
C ASP A 42 -23.26 4.28 0.45
N LEU A 43 -23.29 4.52 1.75
CA LEU A 43 -22.43 3.81 2.69
C LEU A 43 -22.78 2.34 2.87
N GLN A 44 -24.01 1.90 2.53
CA GLN A 44 -24.36 0.48 2.58
C GLN A 44 -23.58 -0.31 1.53
N GLN A 45 -23.44 0.26 0.33
CA GLN A 45 -22.61 -0.32 -0.71
C GLN A 45 -21.11 -0.22 -0.35
N THR A 46 -20.68 0.94 0.19
CA THR A 46 -19.29 1.11 0.64
C THR A 46 -18.88 0.02 1.62
N LEU A 47 -19.73 -0.33 2.60
CA LEU A 47 -19.46 -1.39 3.57
C LEU A 47 -19.12 -2.72 2.89
N GLY A 48 -20.00 -3.19 2.00
CA GLY A 48 -19.78 -4.47 1.31
C GLY A 48 -18.51 -4.47 0.45
N LEU A 49 -18.27 -3.35 -0.27
CA LEU A 49 -17.11 -3.22 -1.15
C LEU A 49 -15.78 -3.04 -0.38
N VAL A 50 -15.82 -2.46 0.82
CA VAL A 50 -14.66 -2.45 1.73
C VAL A 50 -14.34 -3.86 2.21
N ASP A 51 -15.34 -4.66 2.57
CA ASP A 51 -15.13 -6.04 3.00
C ASP A 51 -14.55 -6.90 1.85
N GLU A 52 -15.02 -6.73 0.60
CA GLU A 52 -14.46 -7.42 -0.57
C GLU A 52 -12.99 -7.00 -0.83
N ALA A 53 -12.71 -5.70 -0.75
CA ALA A 53 -11.36 -5.18 -0.92
C ALA A 53 -10.42 -5.66 0.18
N TYR A 54 -10.90 -5.73 1.42
CA TYR A 54 -10.17 -6.26 2.57
C TYR A 54 -9.77 -7.72 2.36
N ASP A 55 -10.73 -8.57 1.99
CA ASP A 55 -10.48 -9.98 1.72
C ASP A 55 -9.47 -10.19 0.57
N PHE A 56 -9.55 -9.34 -0.46
CA PHE A 56 -8.58 -9.36 -1.54
C PHE A 56 -7.18 -8.96 -1.05
N MET A 57 -7.05 -7.86 -0.30
CA MET A 57 -5.77 -7.39 0.23
C MET A 57 -5.14 -8.41 1.18
N ARG A 58 -5.94 -9.09 1.99
CA ARG A 58 -5.50 -10.18 2.86
C ARG A 58 -4.90 -11.33 2.05
N LYS A 59 -5.59 -11.79 0.99
CA LYS A 59 -5.07 -12.84 0.09
C LYS A 59 -3.76 -12.44 -0.60
N VAL A 60 -3.60 -11.16 -0.97
CA VAL A 60 -2.32 -10.66 -1.51
C VAL A 60 -1.24 -10.72 -0.45
N GLY A 61 -1.55 -10.33 0.79
CA GLY A 61 -0.65 -10.46 1.94
C GLY A 61 -0.19 -11.90 2.16
N GLU A 62 -1.14 -12.86 2.22
CA GLU A 62 -0.89 -14.30 2.33
C GLU A 62 0.00 -14.86 1.21
N SER A 63 0.01 -14.25 0.04
CA SER A 63 0.88 -14.65 -1.08
C SER A 63 2.33 -14.17 -0.95
N GLY A 64 2.67 -13.42 0.10
CA GLY A 64 3.99 -12.81 0.31
C GLY A 64 4.37 -11.72 -0.70
N LYS A 65 3.47 -11.34 -1.63
CA LYS A 65 3.75 -10.30 -2.61
C LYS A 65 3.63 -8.90 -2.00
N PRO A 66 4.50 -7.96 -2.37
CA PRO A 66 4.42 -6.61 -1.87
C PRO A 66 3.16 -5.89 -2.38
N VAL A 67 2.62 -5.03 -1.54
CA VAL A 67 1.54 -4.10 -1.88
C VAL A 67 2.10 -2.69 -1.98
N LEU A 68 1.66 -1.95 -2.99
CA LEU A 68 2.08 -0.56 -3.19
C LEU A 68 0.92 0.40 -2.91
N PHE A 69 1.06 1.21 -1.87
CA PHE A 69 0.10 2.26 -1.51
C PHE A 69 0.41 3.54 -2.27
N VAL A 70 -0.58 4.09 -2.97
CA VAL A 70 -0.41 5.26 -3.84
C VAL A 70 -1.42 6.35 -3.48
N GLY A 71 -0.93 7.55 -3.19
CA GLY A 71 -1.80 8.69 -2.93
C GLY A 71 -1.01 9.98 -2.79
N THR A 72 -0.98 10.78 -3.86
CA THR A 72 -0.22 12.04 -3.92
C THR A 72 -1.03 13.26 -3.51
N LYS A 73 -2.30 13.07 -3.14
CA LYS A 73 -3.18 14.12 -2.62
C LYS A 73 -2.69 14.58 -1.25
N LYS A 74 -2.65 15.88 -0.98
CA LYS A 74 -2.16 16.41 0.32
C LYS A 74 -2.87 15.77 1.52
N GLN A 75 -4.16 15.46 1.37
CA GLN A 75 -4.98 14.81 2.39
C GLN A 75 -4.61 13.34 2.62
N ALA A 76 -4.00 12.69 1.61
CA ALA A 76 -3.65 11.27 1.64
C ALA A 76 -2.19 11.01 1.99
N GLN A 77 -1.28 11.95 1.73
CA GLN A 77 0.17 11.77 1.82
C GLN A 77 0.65 11.16 3.14
N ALA A 78 0.15 11.67 4.26
CA ALA A 78 0.53 11.20 5.59
C ALA A 78 -0.06 9.80 5.86
N ALA A 79 -1.36 9.62 5.63
CA ALA A 79 -2.04 8.34 5.85
C ALA A 79 -1.42 7.21 5.01
N ILE A 80 -1.13 7.46 3.75
CA ILE A 80 -0.50 6.49 2.84
C ILE A 80 0.88 6.07 3.37
N LYS A 81 1.70 7.01 3.79
CA LYS A 81 3.03 6.73 4.35
C LYS A 81 2.93 5.93 5.66
N ASP A 82 2.20 6.48 6.63
CA ASP A 82 2.14 5.94 7.98
C ASP A 82 1.58 4.50 7.98
N GLU A 83 0.52 4.25 7.20
CA GLU A 83 -0.13 2.95 7.15
C GLU A 83 0.68 1.92 6.33
N ALA A 84 1.35 2.34 5.26
CA ALA A 84 2.25 1.46 4.52
C ALA A 84 3.46 1.06 5.37
N GLU A 85 4.07 2.00 6.09
CA GLU A 85 5.17 1.71 7.03
C GLU A 85 4.68 0.80 8.18
N ARG A 86 3.46 1.00 8.70
CA ARG A 86 2.87 0.19 9.76
C ARG A 86 2.71 -1.29 9.37
N CYS A 87 2.28 -1.56 8.14
CA CYS A 87 2.12 -2.94 7.64
C CYS A 87 3.38 -3.49 6.97
N GLY A 88 4.49 -2.73 6.94
CA GLY A 88 5.75 -3.12 6.30
C GLY A 88 5.62 -3.30 4.80
N MET A 89 4.87 -2.41 4.15
CA MET A 89 4.67 -2.35 2.70
C MET A 89 5.21 -1.04 2.11
N PHE A 90 5.06 -0.85 0.82
CA PHE A 90 5.67 0.22 0.04
C PHE A 90 4.67 1.32 -0.30
N TYR A 91 5.18 2.54 -0.54
CA TYR A 91 4.31 3.67 -0.82
C TYR A 91 4.89 4.68 -1.81
N VAL A 92 3.98 5.41 -2.47
CA VAL A 92 4.26 6.62 -3.25
C VAL A 92 3.27 7.70 -2.83
N ASN A 93 3.74 8.68 -2.05
CA ASN A 93 2.89 9.72 -1.47
C ASN A 93 3.16 11.13 -1.99
N GLU A 94 4.25 11.38 -2.71
CA GLU A 94 4.59 12.73 -3.18
C GLU A 94 4.22 12.94 -4.66
N ARG A 95 4.76 12.12 -5.55
CA ARG A 95 4.48 12.19 -6.98
C ARG A 95 4.78 10.86 -7.65
N TRP A 96 3.83 10.36 -8.41
CA TRP A 96 4.09 9.24 -9.31
C TRP A 96 4.99 9.69 -10.46
N LEU A 97 6.11 9.02 -10.64
CA LEU A 97 7.00 9.24 -11.79
C LEU A 97 6.60 8.26 -12.90
N GLY A 98 6.28 8.76 -14.09
CA GLY A 98 5.92 7.88 -15.19
C GLY A 98 6.99 6.81 -15.45
N GLY A 99 6.56 5.56 -15.59
CA GLY A 99 7.44 4.41 -15.74
C GLY A 99 7.91 3.76 -14.45
N MET A 100 7.31 4.10 -13.29
CA MET A 100 7.70 3.48 -12.01
C MET A 100 7.55 1.96 -12.03
N LEU A 101 6.52 1.44 -12.67
CA LEU A 101 6.30 0.01 -12.85
C LEU A 101 6.74 -0.45 -14.24
N THR A 102 6.28 0.19 -15.30
CA THR A 102 6.53 -0.23 -16.69
C THR A 102 7.99 -0.05 -17.11
N ASN A 103 8.74 0.85 -16.48
CA ASN A 103 10.18 1.06 -16.73
C ASN A 103 11.00 0.90 -15.44
N HIS A 104 10.67 -0.13 -14.66
CA HIS A 104 11.29 -0.42 -13.37
C HIS A 104 12.82 -0.47 -13.42
N LYS A 105 13.40 -1.01 -14.50
CA LYS A 105 14.87 -1.04 -14.69
C LYS A 105 15.53 0.33 -14.63
N THR A 106 14.88 1.37 -15.14
CA THR A 106 15.40 2.75 -15.06
C THR A 106 15.19 3.34 -13.68
N ILE A 107 14.09 3.00 -13.02
CA ILE A 107 13.82 3.43 -11.63
C ILE A 107 14.81 2.79 -10.68
N SER A 108 15.11 1.49 -10.80
CA SER A 108 16.11 0.79 -9.99
C SER A 108 17.48 1.47 -10.06
N LYS A 109 17.93 1.89 -11.25
CA LYS A 109 19.18 2.66 -11.39
C LYS A 109 19.15 4.01 -10.64
N ARG A 110 17.98 4.62 -10.50
CA ARG A 110 17.84 5.85 -9.72
C ARG A 110 17.86 5.57 -8.21
N ILE A 111 17.31 4.44 -7.80
CA ILE A 111 17.39 3.95 -6.41
C ILE A 111 18.84 3.59 -6.07
N GLU A 112 19.53 2.85 -6.93
CA GLU A 112 20.98 2.56 -6.77
C GLU A 112 21.79 3.85 -6.64
N ARG A 113 21.48 4.87 -7.42
CA ARG A 113 22.13 6.18 -7.34
C ARG A 113 21.86 6.89 -6.00
N LEU A 114 20.65 6.80 -5.48
CA LEU A 114 20.30 7.32 -4.16
C LEU A 114 21.14 6.63 -3.07
N GLU A 115 21.21 5.31 -3.10
CA GLU A 115 21.99 4.52 -2.13
C GLU A 115 23.49 4.83 -2.23
N GLU A 116 24.01 4.98 -3.44
CA GLU A 116 25.42 5.39 -3.66
C GLU A 116 25.71 6.71 -2.98
N ILE A 117 24.87 7.74 -3.18
CA ILE A 117 25.09 9.06 -2.59
C ILE A 117 24.95 8.99 -1.05
N ARG A 118 23.97 8.23 -0.52
CA ARG A 118 23.79 8.03 0.92
C ARG A 118 25.01 7.35 1.55
N ARG A 119 25.55 6.32 0.90
CA ARG A 119 26.80 5.66 1.31
C ARG A 119 27.99 6.62 1.30
N MET A 120 28.11 7.49 0.27
CA MET A 120 29.16 8.52 0.24
C MET A 120 29.03 9.54 1.39
N GLN A 121 27.82 9.78 1.88
CA GLN A 121 27.59 10.64 3.05
C GLN A 121 28.03 9.94 4.35
N GLU A 122 27.71 8.67 4.50
CA GLU A 122 28.02 7.86 5.69
C GLU A 122 29.51 7.59 5.85
N ASP A 123 30.22 7.24 4.77
CA ASP A 123 31.66 6.95 4.78
C ASP A 123 32.54 8.22 4.67
N GLY A 124 31.92 9.40 4.57
CA GLY A 124 32.61 10.68 4.46
C GLY A 124 33.30 10.96 3.12
N THR A 125 33.13 10.07 2.12
CA THR A 125 33.70 10.24 0.76
C THR A 125 33.20 11.51 0.08
N ILE A 126 32.00 11.96 0.42
CA ILE A 126 31.41 13.20 -0.12
C ILE A 126 32.26 14.44 0.20
N ASN A 127 33.06 14.42 1.29
CA ASN A 127 33.93 15.53 1.68
C ASN A 127 35.18 15.66 0.78
N LYS A 128 35.46 14.66 -0.08
CA LYS A 128 36.55 14.72 -1.06
C LYS A 128 36.18 15.53 -2.29
N TYR A 129 34.88 15.81 -2.50
CA TYR A 129 34.38 16.63 -3.59
C TYR A 129 34.46 18.13 -3.25
N ALA A 130 34.53 18.97 -4.28
CA ALA A 130 34.41 20.40 -4.09
C ALA A 130 33.05 20.74 -3.40
N LYS A 131 33.03 21.70 -2.47
CA LYS A 131 31.84 22.05 -1.67
C LYS A 131 30.56 22.23 -2.52
N LYS A 132 30.68 22.85 -3.70
CA LYS A 132 29.56 23.06 -4.61
C LYS A 132 29.03 21.75 -5.22
N GLU A 133 29.90 20.79 -5.47
CA GLU A 133 29.54 19.47 -6.01
C GLU A 133 28.92 18.59 -4.93
N ALA A 134 29.50 18.58 -3.72
CA ALA A 134 28.92 17.88 -2.58
C ALA A 134 27.48 18.34 -2.28
N LEU A 135 27.24 19.66 -2.29
CA LEU A 135 25.90 20.20 -2.09
C LEU A 135 24.90 19.78 -3.21
N LYS A 136 25.37 19.65 -4.46
CA LYS A 136 24.51 19.16 -5.56
C LYS A 136 24.16 17.68 -5.37
N LEU A 137 25.11 16.85 -4.96
CA LEU A 137 24.87 15.43 -4.68
C LEU A 137 23.88 15.25 -3.53
N ILE A 138 24.03 16.01 -2.46
CA ILE A 138 23.08 15.98 -1.33
C ILE A 138 21.67 16.37 -1.79
N ALA A 139 21.53 17.46 -2.53
CA ALA A 139 20.25 17.90 -3.07
C ALA A 139 19.63 16.90 -4.06
N GLU A 140 20.47 16.19 -4.83
CA GLU A 140 20.02 15.08 -5.70
C GLU A 140 19.47 13.93 -4.84
N ALA A 141 20.19 13.49 -3.81
CA ALA A 141 19.78 12.43 -2.92
C ALA A 141 18.46 12.78 -2.21
N ASP A 142 18.32 13.97 -1.66
CA ASP A 142 17.09 14.42 -0.99
C ASP A 142 15.88 14.43 -1.94
N LYS A 143 16.12 14.82 -3.19
CA LYS A 143 15.07 14.78 -4.21
C LYS A 143 14.69 13.34 -4.58
N LEU A 144 15.64 12.44 -4.71
CA LEU A 144 15.40 11.03 -4.99
C LEU A 144 14.70 10.35 -3.82
N GLU A 145 15.16 10.57 -2.59
CA GLU A 145 14.53 10.06 -1.36
C GLU A 145 13.07 10.49 -1.26
N LYS A 146 12.79 11.77 -1.56
CA LYS A 146 11.43 12.31 -1.52
C LYS A 146 10.46 11.55 -2.44
N TYR A 147 10.90 11.14 -3.63
CA TYR A 147 10.02 10.51 -4.63
C TYR A 147 10.10 8.99 -4.68
N LEU A 148 11.22 8.41 -4.30
CA LEU A 148 11.50 6.98 -4.43
C LEU A 148 11.76 6.28 -3.09
N GLY A 149 11.89 7.03 -1.99
CA GLY A 149 12.19 6.49 -0.68
C GLY A 149 11.21 5.41 -0.22
N GLY A 150 9.92 5.58 -0.52
CA GLY A 150 8.90 4.59 -0.15
C GLY A 150 8.92 3.28 -0.95
N ILE A 151 9.73 3.20 -2.02
CA ILE A 151 9.84 1.99 -2.86
C ILE A 151 11.27 1.47 -2.98
N LYS A 152 12.23 2.07 -2.27
CA LYS A 152 13.66 1.71 -2.40
C LYS A 152 13.94 0.26 -2.07
N ASP A 153 13.27 -0.29 -1.06
CA ASP A 153 13.47 -1.66 -0.59
C ASP A 153 12.52 -2.67 -1.28
N MET A 154 11.70 -2.22 -2.25
CA MET A 154 10.75 -3.08 -2.95
C MET A 154 11.46 -4.02 -3.93
N LYS A 155 11.46 -5.31 -3.59
CA LYS A 155 12.03 -6.36 -4.45
C LYS A 155 10.96 -6.86 -5.44
N GLY A 156 11.08 -6.45 -6.70
CA GLY A 156 10.19 -6.93 -7.78
C GLY A 156 8.91 -6.09 -7.93
N MET A 157 7.93 -6.66 -8.65
CA MET A 157 6.66 -5.99 -8.93
C MET A 157 5.66 -6.23 -7.81
N PRO A 158 4.83 -5.22 -7.48
CA PRO A 158 3.78 -5.39 -6.47
C PRO A 158 2.71 -6.38 -6.95
N GLY A 159 2.13 -7.12 -6.01
CA GLY A 159 1.00 -8.03 -6.26
C GLY A 159 -0.33 -7.29 -6.36
N ALA A 160 -0.44 -6.10 -5.78
CA ALA A 160 -1.58 -5.20 -5.89
C ALA A 160 -1.18 -3.74 -5.62
N LEU A 161 -1.99 -2.81 -6.15
CA LEU A 161 -1.94 -1.39 -5.80
C LEU A 161 -3.16 -1.03 -4.96
N PHE A 162 -2.95 -0.22 -3.92
CA PHE A 162 -4.02 0.54 -3.27
C PHE A 162 -3.89 2.01 -3.67
N VAL A 163 -4.92 2.59 -4.28
CA VAL A 163 -4.85 3.94 -4.88
C VAL A 163 -5.93 4.84 -4.30
N VAL A 164 -5.53 6.00 -3.80
CA VAL A 164 -6.43 7.08 -3.39
C VAL A 164 -6.56 8.09 -4.52
N ASP A 165 -7.78 8.38 -4.97
CA ASP A 165 -8.10 9.23 -6.12
C ASP A 165 -7.50 8.69 -7.46
N PRO A 166 -8.08 7.63 -8.05
CA PRO A 166 -7.60 7.04 -9.31
C PRO A 166 -7.54 8.04 -10.46
N LYS A 167 -8.38 9.05 -10.45
CA LYS A 167 -8.39 10.12 -11.47
C LYS A 167 -7.09 10.94 -11.45
N LYS A 168 -6.59 11.25 -10.26
CA LYS A 168 -5.32 11.96 -10.08
C LYS A 168 -4.13 11.05 -10.34
N GLU A 169 -4.20 9.80 -9.89
CA GLU A 169 -3.15 8.79 -10.04
C GLU A 169 -3.31 7.97 -11.33
N ARG A 170 -3.92 8.55 -12.37
CA ARG A 170 -4.23 7.89 -13.64
C ARG A 170 -3.02 7.22 -14.30
N ILE A 171 -1.81 7.75 -14.10
CA ILE A 171 -0.59 7.16 -14.68
C ILE A 171 -0.28 5.84 -13.96
N ALA A 172 -0.39 5.81 -12.62
CA ALA A 172 -0.18 4.60 -11.83
C ALA A 172 -1.17 3.50 -12.21
N VAL A 173 -2.45 3.85 -12.28
CA VAL A 173 -3.53 2.92 -12.68
C VAL A 173 -3.30 2.36 -14.08
N LYS A 174 -2.93 3.18 -15.05
CA LYS A 174 -2.62 2.72 -16.41
C LYS A 174 -1.40 1.81 -16.47
N GLU A 175 -0.36 2.11 -15.71
CA GLU A 175 0.82 1.25 -15.65
C GLU A 175 0.50 -0.10 -15.00
N ALA A 176 -0.33 -0.11 -13.95
CA ALA A 176 -0.81 -1.33 -13.32
C ALA A 176 -1.62 -2.19 -14.32
N ALA A 177 -2.56 -1.57 -15.04
CA ALA A 177 -3.36 -2.25 -16.06
C ALA A 177 -2.50 -2.88 -17.18
N ILE A 178 -1.46 -2.19 -17.65
CA ILE A 178 -0.52 -2.73 -18.67
C ILE A 178 0.20 -3.98 -18.14
N LEU A 179 0.51 -4.03 -16.86
CA LEU A 179 1.24 -5.13 -16.24
C LEU A 179 0.32 -6.22 -15.66
N GLY A 180 -1.00 -6.03 -15.72
CA GLY A 180 -1.98 -6.95 -15.13
C GLY A 180 -1.93 -6.98 -13.60
N ILE A 181 -1.53 -5.87 -12.97
CA ILE A 181 -1.51 -5.74 -11.51
C ILE A 181 -2.86 -5.20 -11.06
N PRO A 182 -3.60 -5.93 -10.21
CA PRO A 182 -4.91 -5.51 -9.73
C PRO A 182 -4.82 -4.25 -8.86
N VAL A 183 -5.83 -3.39 -9.01
CA VAL A 183 -5.93 -2.10 -8.33
C VAL A 183 -7.15 -2.05 -7.42
N VAL A 184 -6.92 -1.81 -6.15
CA VAL A 184 -7.95 -1.41 -5.17
C VAL A 184 -7.98 0.10 -5.13
N GLY A 185 -9.12 0.71 -5.44
CA GLY A 185 -9.23 2.16 -5.54
C GLY A 185 -10.23 2.78 -4.58
N MET A 186 -9.82 3.81 -3.85
CA MET A 186 -10.72 4.71 -3.15
C MET A 186 -11.25 5.72 -4.16
N VAL A 187 -12.54 5.57 -4.53
CA VAL A 187 -13.17 6.22 -5.68
C VAL A 187 -14.22 7.21 -5.21
N ASP A 188 -14.01 8.49 -5.43
CA ASP A 188 -15.00 9.53 -5.16
C ASP A 188 -15.92 9.74 -6.38
N THR A 189 -16.99 10.49 -6.22
CA THR A 189 -18.04 10.73 -7.23
C THR A 189 -17.55 11.38 -8.52
N ASN A 190 -16.34 11.92 -8.58
CA ASN A 190 -15.71 12.53 -9.76
C ASN A 190 -14.78 11.58 -10.55
N CYS A 191 -14.58 10.36 -10.07
CA CYS A 191 -13.70 9.35 -10.66
C CYS A 191 -14.47 8.40 -11.58
N ASP A 192 -13.76 7.60 -12.38
CA ASP A 192 -14.30 6.51 -13.17
C ASP A 192 -14.12 5.20 -12.39
N PRO A 193 -15.21 4.51 -11.97
CA PRO A 193 -15.08 3.25 -11.25
C PRO A 193 -14.50 2.10 -12.10
N ASP A 194 -14.61 2.19 -13.42
CA ASP A 194 -14.09 1.15 -14.33
C ASP A 194 -12.54 1.20 -14.45
N ASP A 195 -11.90 2.24 -13.93
CA ASP A 195 -10.43 2.36 -13.94
C ASP A 195 -9.76 1.42 -12.90
N VAL A 196 -10.51 0.82 -11.97
CA VAL A 196 -9.99 -0.03 -10.88
C VAL A 196 -10.74 -1.35 -10.78
N ASP A 197 -10.08 -2.39 -10.26
CA ASP A 197 -10.65 -3.74 -10.15
C ASP A 197 -11.55 -3.88 -8.91
N PHE A 198 -11.17 -3.23 -7.81
CA PHE A 198 -11.93 -3.19 -6.57
C PHE A 198 -12.26 -1.75 -6.22
N VAL A 199 -13.54 -1.41 -6.33
CA VAL A 199 -14.03 -0.04 -6.10
C VAL A 199 -14.41 0.12 -4.63
N ILE A 200 -13.83 1.11 -3.96
CA ILE A 200 -14.28 1.56 -2.63
C ILE A 200 -14.86 2.97 -2.78
N PRO A 201 -16.20 3.11 -2.90
CA PRO A 201 -16.82 4.42 -3.01
C PRO A 201 -16.64 5.21 -1.70
N ALA A 202 -15.87 6.27 -1.73
CA ALA A 202 -15.50 7.00 -0.53
C ALA A 202 -14.97 8.41 -0.84
N ASN A 203 -15.07 9.30 0.13
CA ASN A 203 -14.55 10.66 0.08
C ASN A 203 -13.01 10.68 0.14
N ASP A 204 -12.39 11.10 -0.93
CA ASP A 204 -10.92 11.18 -1.05
C ASP A 204 -10.32 12.54 -0.62
N ASP A 205 -11.17 13.51 -0.23
CA ASP A 205 -10.76 14.83 0.25
C ASP A 205 -10.72 14.93 1.79
N ALA A 206 -11.43 14.06 2.50
CA ALA A 206 -11.46 14.06 3.95
C ALA A 206 -10.31 13.24 4.53
N ILE A 207 -9.38 13.88 5.26
CA ILE A 207 -8.22 13.22 5.89
C ILE A 207 -8.64 12.02 6.75
N ARG A 208 -9.75 12.13 7.51
CA ARG A 208 -10.26 11.05 8.36
C ARG A 208 -10.79 9.87 7.55
N ALA A 209 -11.47 10.13 6.43
CA ALA A 209 -11.98 9.09 5.54
C ALA A 209 -10.82 8.32 4.88
N VAL A 210 -9.85 9.06 4.32
CA VAL A 210 -8.65 8.45 3.73
C VAL A 210 -7.91 7.61 4.76
N LYS A 211 -7.67 8.14 5.97
CA LYS A 211 -6.97 7.41 7.03
C LYS A 211 -7.72 6.13 7.42
N LEU A 212 -9.05 6.19 7.60
CA LEU A 212 -9.86 5.03 7.98
C LEU A 212 -9.76 3.91 6.94
N ILE A 213 -9.98 4.22 5.66
CA ILE A 213 -9.95 3.21 4.59
C ILE A 213 -8.53 2.68 4.38
N THR A 214 -7.51 3.54 4.39
CA THR A 214 -6.10 3.12 4.25
C THR A 214 -5.68 2.22 5.42
N SER A 215 -6.11 2.55 6.65
CA SER A 215 -5.86 1.72 7.83
C SER A 215 -6.50 0.34 7.70
N CYS A 216 -7.74 0.25 7.21
CA CYS A 216 -8.39 -1.05 6.97
C CYS A 216 -7.60 -1.92 5.97
N MET A 217 -7.10 -1.33 4.89
CA MET A 217 -6.29 -2.08 3.92
C MET A 217 -4.94 -2.53 4.49
N ALA A 218 -4.35 -1.73 5.35
CA ALA A 218 -3.13 -2.09 6.07
C ALA A 218 -3.37 -3.20 7.11
N ASP A 219 -4.51 -3.16 7.82
CA ASP A 219 -4.91 -4.20 8.79
C ASP A 219 -5.09 -5.56 8.11
N ALA A 220 -5.67 -5.60 6.90
CA ALA A 220 -5.78 -6.82 6.10
C ALA A 220 -4.43 -7.50 5.85
N ILE A 221 -3.41 -6.70 5.55
CA ILE A 221 -2.05 -7.20 5.29
C ILE A 221 -1.38 -7.67 6.59
N ILE A 222 -1.61 -6.95 7.70
CA ILE A 222 -1.07 -7.33 9.01
C ILE A 222 -1.69 -8.65 9.48
N GLU A 223 -3.00 -8.82 9.32
CA GLU A 223 -3.71 -10.06 9.65
C GLU A 223 -3.16 -11.25 8.84
N ALA A 224 -2.94 -11.05 7.53
CA ALA A 224 -2.33 -12.06 6.67
C ALA A 224 -0.96 -12.54 7.19
N LYS A 225 -0.08 -11.59 7.53
CA LYS A 225 1.26 -11.88 8.05
C LYS A 225 1.24 -12.57 9.42
N GLN A 226 0.27 -12.24 10.28
CA GLN A 226 0.10 -12.90 11.58
C GLN A 226 -0.40 -14.33 11.41
N GLY A 227 -1.29 -14.59 10.45
CA GLY A 227 -1.76 -15.92 10.10
C GLY A 227 -0.64 -16.85 9.62
N GLU A 228 0.30 -16.33 8.83
CA GLU A 228 1.49 -17.09 8.42
C GLU A 228 2.42 -17.45 9.59
N SER A 229 2.62 -16.53 10.53
CA SER A 229 3.45 -16.81 11.72
C SER A 229 2.84 -17.87 12.64
N PHE A 230 1.50 -18.02 12.65
CA PHE A 230 0.80 -19.07 13.40
C PHE A 230 0.83 -20.43 12.69
N GLN A 231 0.97 -20.45 11.36
CA GLN A 231 1.07 -21.69 10.59
C GLN A 231 2.51 -22.22 10.50
N ALA A 232 3.51 -21.34 10.57
CA ALA A 232 4.92 -21.72 10.58
C ALA A 232 5.41 -22.23 11.95
N ALA A 233 4.79 -21.80 13.05
CA ALA A 233 5.18 -22.22 14.39
C ALA A 233 4.91 -23.70 14.74
N PRO A 234 3.88 -24.41 14.20
CA PRO A 234 3.65 -25.82 14.51
C PRO A 234 4.58 -26.80 13.76
N GLU A 235 5.10 -26.46 12.59
CA GLU A 235 5.98 -27.35 11.84
C GLU A 235 7.41 -27.38 12.39
N GLU A 236 7.96 -26.23 12.77
CA GLU A 236 9.30 -26.18 13.40
C GLU A 236 9.33 -26.81 14.81
N ALA A 237 8.22 -26.73 15.56
CA ALA A 237 8.14 -27.37 16.86
C ALA A 237 7.98 -28.90 16.76
N ALA A 238 7.28 -29.40 15.75
CA ALA A 238 7.12 -30.84 15.52
C ALA A 238 8.41 -31.51 15.04
N GLU A 239 9.18 -30.83 14.18
CA GLU A 239 10.50 -31.34 13.76
C GLU A 239 11.55 -31.32 14.87
N ALA A 240 11.47 -30.37 15.81
CA ALA A 240 12.37 -30.33 16.96
C ALA A 240 12.06 -31.42 18.00
N GLU A 241 10.78 -31.74 18.25
CA GLU A 241 10.39 -32.82 19.15
C GLU A 241 10.73 -34.22 18.57
N GLU A 242 10.60 -34.44 17.25
CA GLU A 242 10.99 -35.70 16.62
C GLU A 242 12.51 -35.95 16.64
N VAL A 243 13.32 -34.90 16.61
CA VAL A 243 14.78 -35.01 16.69
C VAL A 243 15.25 -35.27 18.12
N GLU A 244 14.62 -34.66 19.14
CA GLU A 244 14.95 -34.93 20.55
C GLU A 244 14.54 -36.35 20.98
N GLU A 245 13.36 -36.84 20.56
CA GLU A 245 12.97 -38.26 20.84
C GLU A 245 13.84 -39.29 20.14
N ALA A 246 14.41 -38.98 18.97
CA ALA A 246 15.32 -39.86 18.25
C ALA A 246 16.70 -39.93 18.93
N ASP A 247 17.23 -38.82 19.41
CA ASP A 247 18.51 -38.77 20.12
C ASP A 247 18.43 -39.41 21.51
N GLU A 248 17.33 -39.26 22.28
CA GLU A 248 17.14 -39.96 23.56
C GLU A 248 17.00 -41.47 23.40
N ALA A 249 16.38 -41.95 22.31
CA ALA A 249 16.27 -43.40 22.03
C ALA A 249 17.60 -44.01 21.61
N GLU A 250 18.53 -43.28 20.99
CA GLU A 250 19.88 -43.77 20.70
C GLU A 250 20.80 -43.78 21.93
N GLU A 251 20.64 -42.86 22.88
CA GLU A 251 21.41 -42.83 24.13
C GLU A 251 20.98 -43.97 25.08
N GLU A 252 19.68 -44.28 25.22
CA GLU A 252 19.21 -45.41 26.02
C GLU A 252 19.64 -46.80 25.44
N ALA A 253 19.78 -46.92 24.11
CA ALA A 253 20.25 -48.16 23.49
C ALA A 253 21.76 -48.38 23.61
N ALA A 254 22.55 -47.34 23.88
CA ALA A 254 23.98 -47.41 24.07
C ALA A 254 24.42 -47.78 25.50
N ASP A 255 23.56 -47.56 26.49
CA ASP A 255 23.83 -47.89 27.92
C ASP A 255 23.40 -49.33 28.30
N GLU A 256 22.75 -50.10 27.43
CA GLU A 256 22.37 -51.49 27.65
C GLU A 256 23.33 -52.55 27.03
N GLU A 257 24.43 -52.15 26.38
CA GLU A 257 25.50 -53.05 25.92
C GLU A 257 26.77 -52.95 26.83
#